data_3dc3c6b96d2f058174859dda1a85b32c
#
_entry.id   3dc3c6b96d2f058174859dda1a85b32c
#
_cell.length_a   1.000
_cell.length_b   1.000
_cell.length_c   1.000
_cell.angle_alpha   90.00
_cell.angle_beta   90.00
_cell.angle_gamma   90.00
#
_symmetry.space_group_name_H-M   'P 1'
#
loop_
_entity.id
_entity.type
_entity.pdbx_description
1 polymer ?
#
loop_
_entity_poly.entity_id
_entity_poly.type
_entity_poly.pdbx_seq_one_letter_code
_entity_poly.pdbx_strand_id
1 'polypeptide(L)'
;YPAVNAMLIDKTDKKTRQNAFSLLYLGTNIGIAVGPLMAGFLINDYLFLFFMIDAATTIISLIPILLWVKDTLPTEEEKESVPEDDSERAEIGNIFKVLLRRPVLIAFIFISIIYSMVYAQYSFGVPLFADHVFGLYGPRYYGIIMTVNAVLVVVFTIFIVSFTARIRPLINISIAGILLALGFGMLYFSEALYLFLISTFLWTMGEILFTVNTSVFVANNSPISHRARFNSVVFFVSQSGFALAPLITGQLIVSIGIVNIWPIIFLLAVAASLIMLGLYSFQKKVSLKQGIK
;
A
#
# COMPACT_ATOMS: atom_id res chain seq x y z
N TYR A 1 6.70 -4.84 -9.70
CA TYR A 1 5.53 -4.03 -9.36
C TYR A 1 5.36 -2.77 -10.23
N PRO A 2 6.35 -1.87 -10.41
CA PRO A 2 6.14 -0.63 -11.17
C PRO A 2 5.68 -0.85 -12.61
N ALA A 3 6.23 -1.85 -13.31
CA ALA A 3 5.82 -2.19 -14.67
C ALA A 3 4.37 -2.69 -14.73
N VAL A 4 3.96 -3.57 -13.80
CA VAL A 4 2.59 -4.07 -13.72
C VAL A 4 1.61 -2.93 -13.46
N ASN A 5 1.95 -2.01 -12.54
CA ASN A 5 1.13 -0.83 -12.28
C ASN A 5 1.00 0.06 -13.51
N ALA A 6 2.09 0.29 -14.26
CA ALA A 6 2.04 1.08 -15.50
C ALA A 6 1.12 0.42 -16.54
N MET A 7 1.27 -0.88 -16.80
CA MET A 7 0.41 -1.63 -17.71
C MET A 7 -1.07 -1.60 -17.30
N LEU A 8 -1.35 -1.69 -16.00
CA LEU A 8 -2.71 -1.62 -15.49
C LEU A 8 -3.32 -0.23 -15.70
N ILE A 9 -2.53 0.83 -15.52
CA ILE A 9 -2.97 2.20 -15.79
C ILE A 9 -3.27 2.38 -17.28
N ASP A 10 -2.41 1.86 -18.17
CA ASP A 10 -2.56 1.97 -19.62
C ASP A 10 -3.80 1.23 -20.16
N LYS A 11 -4.25 0.19 -19.45
CA LYS A 11 -5.44 -0.61 -19.81
C LYS A 11 -6.72 -0.21 -19.09
N THR A 12 -6.69 0.82 -18.22
CA THR A 12 -7.85 1.24 -17.42
C THR A 12 -8.10 2.73 -17.55
N ASP A 13 -9.37 3.13 -17.55
CA ASP A 13 -9.80 4.51 -17.43
C ASP A 13 -9.93 4.93 -15.95
N LYS A 14 -10.13 6.22 -15.70
CA LYS A 14 -10.28 6.77 -14.34
C LYS A 14 -11.42 6.14 -13.53
N LYS A 15 -12.46 5.59 -14.20
CA LYS A 15 -13.63 5.02 -13.53
C LYS A 15 -13.37 3.56 -13.09
N THR A 16 -12.66 2.79 -13.92
CA THR A 16 -12.39 1.36 -13.68
C THR A 16 -11.09 1.10 -12.93
N ARG A 17 -10.19 2.09 -12.88
CA ARG A 17 -8.83 1.99 -12.33
C ARG A 17 -8.79 1.52 -10.88
N GLN A 18 -9.70 2.03 -10.03
CA GLN A 18 -9.75 1.62 -8.62
C GLN A 18 -10.08 0.14 -8.47
N ASN A 19 -11.04 -0.37 -9.24
CA ASN A 19 -11.40 -1.79 -9.23
C ASN A 19 -10.25 -2.66 -9.73
N ALA A 20 -9.54 -2.22 -10.77
CA ALA A 20 -8.40 -2.95 -11.31
C ALA A 20 -7.23 -3.04 -10.29
N PHE A 21 -6.91 -1.94 -9.61
CA PHE A 21 -5.91 -1.96 -8.55
C PHE A 21 -6.36 -2.79 -7.34
N SER A 22 -7.64 -2.81 -7.01
CA SER A 22 -8.16 -3.67 -5.94
C SER A 22 -8.06 -5.16 -6.27
N LEU A 23 -8.29 -5.55 -7.52
CA LEU A 23 -8.12 -6.93 -7.97
C LEU A 23 -6.64 -7.34 -7.95
N LEU A 24 -5.74 -6.48 -8.39
CA LEU A 24 -4.29 -6.72 -8.31
C LEU A 24 -3.86 -6.93 -6.85
N TYR A 25 -4.32 -6.05 -5.95
CA TYR A 25 -4.03 -6.14 -4.53
C TYR A 25 -4.59 -7.43 -3.90
N LEU A 26 -5.83 -7.80 -4.24
CA LEU A 26 -6.47 -9.03 -3.77
C LEU A 26 -5.67 -10.26 -4.23
N GLY A 27 -5.33 -10.35 -5.52
CA GLY A 27 -4.54 -11.45 -6.07
C GLY A 27 -3.17 -11.58 -5.39
N THR A 28 -2.49 -10.46 -5.14
CA THR A 28 -1.21 -10.42 -4.42
C THR A 28 -1.36 -10.97 -2.99
N ASN A 29 -2.41 -10.55 -2.26
CA ASN A 29 -2.63 -11.01 -0.88
C ASN A 29 -3.03 -12.50 -0.82
N ILE A 30 -3.79 -13.01 -1.79
CA ILE A 30 -4.06 -14.46 -1.90
C ILE A 30 -2.74 -15.22 -2.06
N GLY A 31 -1.85 -14.75 -2.93
CA GLY A 31 -0.52 -15.36 -3.12
C GLY A 31 0.32 -15.35 -1.84
N ILE A 32 0.35 -14.21 -1.13
CA ILE A 32 1.07 -14.06 0.14
C ILE A 32 0.46 -14.95 1.24
N ALA A 33 -0.85 -15.16 1.25
CA ALA A 33 -1.50 -16.04 2.22
C ALA A 33 -1.23 -17.54 1.93
N VAL A 34 -1.29 -17.93 0.66
CA VAL A 34 -1.15 -19.35 0.24
C VAL A 34 0.31 -19.80 0.27
N GLY A 35 1.26 -18.96 -0.16
CA GLY A 35 2.68 -19.32 -0.26
C GLY A 35 3.30 -19.84 1.05
N PRO A 36 3.27 -19.07 2.16
CA PRO A 36 3.80 -19.52 3.45
C PRO A 36 3.06 -20.70 4.04
N LEU A 37 1.74 -20.84 3.80
CA LEU A 37 0.99 -22.02 4.23
C LEU A 37 1.51 -23.29 3.53
N MET A 38 1.68 -23.26 2.22
CA MET A 38 2.26 -24.37 1.46
C MET A 38 3.69 -24.68 1.92
N ALA A 39 4.51 -23.66 2.13
CA ALA A 39 5.87 -23.81 2.64
C ALA A 39 5.86 -24.51 4.01
N GLY A 40 5.00 -24.10 4.94
CA GLY A 40 4.89 -24.66 6.28
C GLY A 40 4.55 -26.17 6.31
N PHE A 41 3.76 -26.63 5.35
CA PHE A 41 3.42 -28.06 5.24
C PHE A 41 4.46 -28.90 4.49
N LEU A 42 5.20 -28.31 3.56
CA LEU A 42 6.02 -29.07 2.61
C LEU A 42 7.52 -29.01 2.91
N ILE A 43 7.99 -27.97 3.62
CA ILE A 43 9.43 -27.65 3.67
C ILE A 43 10.24 -28.69 4.45
N ASN A 44 9.66 -29.29 5.49
CA ASN A 44 10.35 -30.24 6.34
C ASN A 44 10.46 -31.64 5.73
N ASP A 45 9.35 -32.15 5.18
CA ASP A 45 9.26 -33.56 4.76
C ASP A 45 9.25 -33.72 3.23
N TYR A 46 8.86 -32.68 2.50
CA TYR A 46 8.63 -32.71 1.05
C TYR A 46 9.31 -31.54 0.32
N LEU A 47 10.54 -31.21 0.70
CA LEU A 47 11.26 -30.06 0.15
C LEU A 47 11.35 -30.10 -1.40
N PHE A 48 11.59 -31.28 -1.97
CA PHE A 48 11.61 -31.45 -3.43
C PHE A 48 10.26 -31.13 -4.06
N LEU A 49 9.17 -31.60 -3.47
CA LEU A 49 7.81 -31.33 -3.94
C LEU A 49 7.48 -29.84 -3.83
N PHE A 50 7.93 -29.14 -2.77
CA PHE A 50 7.78 -27.70 -2.62
C PHE A 50 8.41 -26.93 -3.79
N PHE A 51 9.66 -27.24 -4.16
CA PHE A 51 10.33 -26.60 -5.30
C PHE A 51 9.71 -26.99 -6.64
N MET A 52 9.22 -28.21 -6.80
CA MET A 52 8.50 -28.61 -8.02
C MET A 52 7.19 -27.86 -8.21
N ILE A 53 6.43 -27.64 -7.14
CA ILE A 53 5.21 -26.82 -7.18
C ILE A 53 5.54 -25.36 -7.49
N ASP A 54 6.56 -24.79 -6.86
CA ASP A 54 7.01 -23.42 -7.13
C ASP A 54 7.43 -23.24 -8.59
N ALA A 55 8.22 -24.15 -9.12
CA ALA A 55 8.61 -24.14 -10.54
C ALA A 55 7.39 -24.30 -11.47
N ALA A 56 6.49 -25.23 -11.17
CA ALA A 56 5.30 -25.45 -11.97
C ALA A 56 4.36 -24.24 -11.97
N THR A 57 4.11 -23.64 -10.81
CA THR A 57 3.26 -22.44 -10.71
C THR A 57 3.89 -21.24 -11.42
N THR A 58 5.22 -21.09 -11.36
CA THR A 58 5.96 -20.07 -12.12
C THR A 58 5.81 -20.27 -13.62
N ILE A 59 6.00 -21.49 -14.13
CA ILE A 59 5.83 -21.81 -15.55
C ILE A 59 4.38 -21.57 -15.98
N ILE A 60 3.41 -22.03 -15.21
CA ILE A 60 1.98 -21.83 -15.50
C ILE A 60 1.64 -20.33 -15.56
N SER A 61 2.21 -19.51 -14.66
CA SER A 61 1.98 -18.08 -14.65
C SER A 61 2.59 -17.33 -15.85
N LEU A 62 3.65 -17.88 -16.47
CA LEU A 62 4.25 -17.33 -17.68
C LEU A 62 3.36 -17.53 -18.91
N ILE A 63 2.55 -18.59 -18.96
CA ILE A 63 1.70 -18.90 -20.13
C ILE A 63 0.75 -17.74 -20.46
N PRO A 64 -0.09 -17.24 -19.54
CA PRO A 64 -0.94 -16.10 -19.85
C PRO A 64 -0.16 -14.82 -20.17
N ILE A 65 1.01 -14.63 -19.59
CA ILE A 65 1.85 -13.47 -19.89
C ILE A 65 2.31 -13.54 -21.35
N LEU A 66 2.82 -14.66 -21.79
CA LEU A 66 3.31 -14.85 -23.15
C LEU A 66 2.21 -14.83 -24.22
N LEU A 67 1.02 -15.33 -23.88
CA LEU A 67 -0.08 -15.45 -24.84
C LEU A 67 -0.93 -14.18 -24.94
N TRP A 68 -1.16 -13.48 -23.86
CA TRP A 68 -2.16 -12.40 -23.77
C TRP A 68 -1.60 -11.03 -23.41
N VAL A 69 -0.42 -10.96 -22.78
CA VAL A 69 0.17 -9.66 -22.43
C VAL A 69 0.90 -9.11 -23.66
N LYS A 70 0.32 -8.06 -24.25
CA LYS A 70 0.93 -7.28 -25.33
C LYS A 70 1.62 -6.06 -24.74
N ASP A 71 2.51 -5.46 -25.52
CA ASP A 71 3.07 -4.16 -25.17
C ASP A 71 1.94 -3.13 -25.01
N THR A 72 1.99 -2.40 -23.92
CA THR A 72 1.00 -1.40 -23.53
C THR A 72 1.54 0.02 -23.58
N LEU A 73 2.73 0.22 -24.17
CA LEU A 73 3.27 1.56 -24.33
C LEU A 73 2.29 2.42 -25.13
N PRO A 74 1.87 3.57 -24.59
CA PRO A 74 0.93 4.44 -25.27
C PRO A 74 1.49 4.92 -26.62
N THR A 75 0.65 4.82 -27.66
CA THR A 75 0.96 5.37 -28.98
C THR A 75 1.02 6.90 -28.95
N GLU A 76 1.63 7.52 -29.96
CA GLU A 76 1.67 9.00 -30.04
C GLU A 76 0.23 9.58 -30.12
N GLU A 77 -0.68 8.91 -30.86
CA GLU A 77 -2.08 9.30 -30.95
C GLU A 77 -2.79 9.24 -29.58
N GLU A 78 -2.53 8.20 -28.80
CA GLU A 78 -3.07 8.07 -27.43
C GLU A 78 -2.53 9.15 -26.49
N LYS A 79 -1.25 9.53 -26.63
CA LYS A 79 -0.63 10.60 -25.84
C LYS A 79 -1.23 11.97 -26.18
N GLU A 80 -1.55 12.22 -27.46
CA GLU A 80 -2.16 13.46 -27.96
C GLU A 80 -3.64 13.54 -27.62
N SER A 81 -4.34 12.40 -27.51
CA SER A 81 -5.77 12.36 -27.18
C SER A 81 -6.10 12.79 -25.74
N VAL A 82 -5.11 12.84 -24.86
CA VAL A 82 -5.31 13.30 -23.47
C VAL A 82 -5.51 14.82 -23.46
N PRO A 83 -6.63 15.35 -22.87
CA PRO A 83 -6.92 16.77 -22.81
C PRO A 83 -5.77 17.61 -22.26
N GLU A 84 -5.63 18.84 -22.75
CA GLU A 84 -4.53 19.75 -22.36
C GLU A 84 -4.48 20.03 -20.85
N ASP A 85 -5.64 20.12 -20.23
CA ASP A 85 -5.78 20.38 -18.80
C ASP A 85 -5.70 19.11 -17.92
N ASP A 86 -5.51 17.93 -18.54
CA ASP A 86 -5.44 16.68 -17.76
C ASP A 86 -4.05 16.46 -17.17
N SER A 87 -4.01 16.09 -15.89
CA SER A 87 -2.77 15.76 -15.18
C SER A 87 -2.03 14.54 -15.75
N GLU A 88 -2.72 13.74 -16.57
CA GLU A 88 -2.16 12.58 -17.26
C GLU A 88 -1.56 12.92 -18.64
N ARG A 89 -1.67 14.17 -19.11
CA ARG A 89 -1.12 14.57 -20.41
C ARG A 89 0.36 14.24 -20.53
N ALA A 90 0.78 13.81 -21.71
CA ALA A 90 2.16 13.52 -22.03
C ALA A 90 3.06 14.74 -21.83
N GLU A 91 4.14 14.58 -21.08
CA GLU A 91 5.16 15.62 -20.90
C GLU A 91 6.49 15.17 -21.49
N ILE A 92 7.21 16.11 -22.12
CA ILE A 92 8.57 15.90 -22.66
C ILE A 92 9.55 16.41 -21.63
N GLY A 93 10.54 15.58 -21.26
CA GLY A 93 11.62 16.00 -20.38
C GLY A 93 12.15 14.94 -19.45
N ASN A 94 13.11 15.36 -18.61
CA ASN A 94 13.65 14.50 -17.56
C ASN A 94 12.63 14.38 -16.43
N ILE A 95 12.50 13.15 -15.90
CA ILE A 95 11.57 12.82 -14.80
C ILE A 95 11.65 13.80 -13.62
N PHE A 96 12.85 14.25 -13.24
CA PHE A 96 13.04 15.19 -12.13
C PHE A 96 12.42 16.57 -12.44
N LYS A 97 12.54 17.07 -13.67
CA LYS A 97 11.91 18.32 -14.08
C LYS A 97 10.39 18.21 -14.12
N VAL A 98 9.88 17.08 -14.60
CA VAL A 98 8.43 16.82 -14.66
C VAL A 98 7.88 16.66 -13.24
N LEU A 99 8.58 15.95 -12.35
CA LEU A 99 8.18 15.79 -10.96
C LEU A 99 8.15 17.12 -10.20
N LEU A 100 9.18 17.97 -10.36
CA LEU A 100 9.26 19.28 -9.71
C LEU A 100 8.11 20.23 -10.07
N ARG A 101 7.47 20.03 -11.23
CA ARG A 101 6.27 20.78 -11.63
C ARG A 101 4.99 20.29 -10.96
N ARG A 102 5.06 19.21 -10.16
CA ARG A 102 3.91 18.54 -9.53
C ARG A 102 4.03 18.56 -7.99
N PRO A 103 3.91 19.73 -7.36
CA PRO A 103 4.16 19.88 -5.91
C PRO A 103 3.23 19.02 -5.06
N VAL A 104 1.98 18.77 -5.49
CA VAL A 104 1.02 17.91 -4.80
C VAL A 104 1.53 16.47 -4.77
N LEU A 105 2.08 15.98 -5.90
CA LEU A 105 2.61 14.61 -5.96
C LEU A 105 3.89 14.47 -5.14
N ILE A 106 4.77 15.49 -5.14
CA ILE A 106 5.97 15.49 -4.29
C ILE A 106 5.57 15.44 -2.80
N ALA A 107 4.67 16.32 -2.37
CA ALA A 107 4.19 16.32 -0.99
C ALA A 107 3.56 14.97 -0.61
N PHE A 108 2.75 14.39 -1.50
CA PHE A 108 2.16 13.06 -1.34
C PHE A 108 3.24 11.99 -1.12
N ILE A 109 4.30 11.98 -1.94
CA ILE A 109 5.41 11.02 -1.84
C ILE A 109 6.07 11.10 -0.46
N PHE A 110 6.39 12.30 0.02
CA PHE A 110 7.01 12.47 1.34
C PHE A 110 6.08 12.07 2.50
N ILE A 111 4.79 12.39 2.40
CA ILE A 111 3.81 11.96 3.43
C ILE A 111 3.68 10.43 3.42
N SER A 112 3.76 9.79 2.25
CA SER A 112 3.69 8.33 2.11
C SER A 112 4.85 7.60 2.80
N ILE A 113 6.00 8.24 3.01
CA ILE A 113 7.09 7.67 3.83
C ILE A 113 6.59 7.42 5.26
N ILE A 114 5.87 8.39 5.83
CA ILE A 114 5.34 8.28 7.20
C ILE A 114 4.30 7.16 7.27
N TYR A 115 3.39 7.08 6.30
CA TYR A 115 2.43 5.97 6.21
C TYR A 115 3.13 4.61 6.15
N SER A 116 4.18 4.51 5.33
CA SER A 116 4.96 3.27 5.20
C SER A 116 5.70 2.91 6.48
N MET A 117 6.23 3.90 7.22
CA MET A 117 6.83 3.67 8.55
C MET A 117 5.82 3.19 9.58
N VAL A 118 4.62 3.78 9.61
CA VAL A 118 3.53 3.35 10.49
C VAL A 118 3.09 1.93 10.12
N TYR A 119 2.87 1.68 8.84
CA TYR A 119 2.42 0.37 8.39
C TYR A 119 3.46 -0.72 8.63
N ALA A 120 4.76 -0.42 8.48
CA ALA A 120 5.85 -1.37 8.73
C ALA A 120 5.83 -1.97 10.16
N GLN A 121 5.09 -1.35 11.10
CA GLN A 121 4.97 -1.89 12.45
C GLN A 121 4.29 -3.26 12.48
N TYR A 122 3.46 -3.60 11.49
CA TYR A 122 2.86 -4.94 11.43
C TYR A 122 3.91 -6.06 11.38
N SER A 123 5.03 -5.82 10.69
CA SER A 123 6.10 -6.80 10.51
C SER A 123 7.28 -6.63 11.47
N PHE A 124 7.39 -5.52 12.19
CA PHE A 124 8.48 -5.24 13.13
C PHE A 124 7.99 -5.07 14.57
N GLY A 125 7.15 -4.08 14.85
CA GLY A 125 6.69 -3.79 16.21
C GLY A 125 5.73 -4.84 16.77
N VAL A 126 4.75 -5.28 15.96
CA VAL A 126 3.73 -6.23 16.40
C VAL A 126 4.31 -7.59 16.83
N PRO A 127 5.23 -8.26 16.08
CA PRO A 127 5.81 -9.50 16.54
C PRO A 127 6.61 -9.34 17.83
N LEU A 128 7.42 -8.29 17.96
CA LEU A 128 8.17 -8.00 19.19
C LEU A 128 7.25 -7.73 20.37
N PHE A 129 6.13 -7.05 20.14
CA PHE A 129 5.14 -6.80 21.19
C PHE A 129 4.35 -8.06 21.56
N ALA A 130 4.04 -8.92 20.60
CA ALA A 130 3.44 -10.22 20.87
C ALA A 130 4.37 -11.10 21.74
N ASP A 131 5.67 -11.10 21.46
CA ASP A 131 6.67 -11.79 22.29
C ASP A 131 6.73 -11.20 23.71
N HIS A 132 6.65 -9.88 23.83
CA HIS A 132 6.64 -9.20 25.12
C HIS A 132 5.40 -9.56 25.97
N VAL A 133 4.22 -9.61 25.37
CA VAL A 133 2.95 -9.87 26.08
C VAL A 133 2.74 -11.35 26.33
N PHE A 134 3.04 -12.22 25.37
CA PHE A 134 2.69 -13.65 25.40
C PHE A 134 3.89 -14.58 25.62
N GLY A 135 5.11 -14.05 25.72
CA GLY A 135 6.33 -14.83 25.94
C GLY A 135 6.52 -15.90 24.85
N LEU A 136 6.71 -17.15 25.27
CA LEU A 136 6.94 -18.28 24.35
C LEU A 136 5.81 -18.50 23.31
N TYR A 137 4.62 -18.01 23.58
CA TYR A 137 3.48 -18.10 22.65
C TYR A 137 3.42 -16.94 21.65
N GLY A 138 4.28 -15.92 21.79
CA GLY A 138 4.30 -14.72 20.91
C GLY A 138 4.34 -15.05 19.44
N PRO A 139 5.29 -15.88 18.93
CA PRO A 139 5.37 -16.24 17.52
C PRO A 139 4.10 -16.92 16.99
N ARG A 140 3.48 -17.79 17.82
CA ARG A 140 2.21 -18.45 17.47
C ARG A 140 1.08 -17.47 17.33
N TYR A 141 0.93 -16.53 18.26
CA TYR A 141 -0.13 -15.52 18.22
C TYR A 141 0.10 -14.52 17.10
N TYR A 142 1.35 -14.16 16.80
CA TYR A 142 1.67 -13.36 15.62
C TYR A 142 1.26 -14.07 14.32
N GLY A 143 1.48 -15.38 14.21
CA GLY A 143 0.99 -16.18 13.08
C GLY A 143 -0.53 -16.11 12.93
N ILE A 144 -1.29 -16.20 14.03
CA ILE A 144 -2.75 -16.04 14.03
C ILE A 144 -3.14 -14.62 13.56
N ILE A 145 -2.49 -13.58 14.08
CA ILE A 145 -2.71 -12.19 13.70
C ILE A 145 -2.54 -12.02 12.18
N MET A 146 -1.46 -12.54 11.61
CA MET A 146 -1.19 -12.44 10.18
C MET A 146 -2.18 -13.23 9.32
N THR A 147 -2.63 -14.39 9.81
CA THR A 147 -3.70 -15.17 9.14
C THR A 147 -5.01 -14.39 9.12
N VAL A 148 -5.38 -13.79 10.24
CA VAL A 148 -6.59 -12.94 10.34
C VAL A 148 -6.47 -11.74 9.42
N ASN A 149 -5.31 -11.05 9.36
CA ASN A 149 -5.07 -9.97 8.40
C ASN A 149 -5.33 -10.44 6.96
N ALA A 150 -4.71 -11.54 6.53
CA ALA A 150 -4.89 -12.05 5.17
C ALA A 150 -6.36 -12.37 4.84
N VAL A 151 -7.09 -13.01 5.76
CA VAL A 151 -8.53 -13.29 5.60
C VAL A 151 -9.33 -11.99 5.50
N LEU A 152 -9.06 -11.01 6.36
CA LEU A 152 -9.74 -9.71 6.34
C LEU A 152 -9.49 -8.98 5.01
N VAL A 153 -8.25 -8.99 4.50
CA VAL A 153 -7.94 -8.41 3.19
C VAL A 153 -8.78 -9.06 2.10
N VAL A 154 -8.81 -10.38 2.04
CA VAL A 154 -9.57 -11.11 1.00
C VAL A 154 -11.06 -10.80 1.09
N VAL A 155 -11.63 -10.83 2.29
CA VAL A 155 -13.07 -10.61 2.51
C VAL A 155 -13.46 -9.15 2.29
N PHE A 156 -12.72 -8.19 2.84
CA PHE A 156 -13.17 -6.80 2.92
C PHE A 156 -12.70 -5.92 1.76
N THR A 157 -11.69 -6.31 0.96
CA THR A 157 -11.18 -5.44 -0.11
C THR A 157 -12.29 -5.00 -1.07
N ILE A 158 -13.11 -5.92 -1.57
CA ILE A 158 -14.17 -5.60 -2.53
C ILE A 158 -15.22 -4.68 -1.92
N PHE A 159 -15.61 -4.94 -0.67
CA PHE A 159 -16.60 -4.11 0.03
C PHE A 159 -16.08 -2.69 0.25
N ILE A 160 -14.87 -2.54 0.84
CA ILE A 160 -14.27 -1.23 1.11
C ILE A 160 -14.11 -0.44 -0.19
N VAL A 161 -13.59 -1.05 -1.24
CA VAL A 161 -13.37 -0.39 -2.53
C VAL A 161 -14.70 0.06 -3.11
N SER A 162 -15.75 -0.76 -3.07
CA SER A 162 -17.08 -0.42 -3.57
C SER A 162 -17.70 0.77 -2.83
N PHE A 163 -17.60 0.79 -1.50
CA PHE A 163 -18.13 1.89 -0.68
C PHE A 163 -17.34 3.19 -0.85
N THR A 164 -16.03 3.10 -1.10
CA THR A 164 -15.14 4.26 -1.16
C THR A 164 -14.83 4.73 -2.59
N ALA A 165 -15.32 4.02 -3.61
CA ALA A 165 -15.07 4.33 -5.03
C ALA A 165 -15.48 5.75 -5.45
N ARG A 166 -16.49 6.33 -4.79
CA ARG A 166 -16.98 7.70 -5.06
C ARG A 166 -16.23 8.77 -4.28
N ILE A 167 -15.36 8.38 -3.35
CA ILE A 167 -14.60 9.30 -2.51
C ILE A 167 -13.24 9.56 -3.16
N ARG A 168 -12.76 10.79 -3.08
CA ARG A 168 -11.45 11.15 -3.66
C ARG A 168 -10.31 10.40 -2.96
N PRO A 169 -9.29 9.91 -3.71
CA PRO A 169 -8.21 9.06 -3.15
C PRO A 169 -7.52 9.65 -1.92
N LEU A 170 -7.21 10.96 -1.91
CA LEU A 170 -6.55 11.60 -0.75
C LEU A 170 -7.41 11.59 0.52
N ILE A 171 -8.73 11.65 0.40
CA ILE A 171 -9.65 11.54 1.55
C ILE A 171 -9.62 10.10 2.07
N ASN A 172 -9.70 9.11 1.18
CA ASN A 172 -9.61 7.69 1.56
C ASN A 172 -8.29 7.38 2.26
N ILE A 173 -7.17 7.96 1.77
CA ILE A 173 -5.86 7.81 2.39
C ILE A 173 -5.82 8.49 3.77
N SER A 174 -6.47 9.65 3.95
CA SER A 174 -6.58 10.27 5.27
C SER A 174 -7.37 9.39 6.23
N ILE A 175 -8.49 8.81 5.79
CA ILE A 175 -9.27 7.84 6.60
C ILE A 175 -8.40 6.63 6.94
N ALA A 176 -7.63 6.12 5.98
CA ALA A 176 -6.68 5.03 6.20
C ALA A 176 -5.70 5.36 7.33
N GLY A 177 -5.15 6.59 7.35
CA GLY A 177 -4.24 7.04 8.42
C GLY A 177 -4.89 7.01 9.81
N ILE A 178 -6.15 7.40 9.92
CA ILE A 178 -6.90 7.31 11.19
C ILE A 178 -7.12 5.85 11.60
N LEU A 179 -7.47 4.97 10.65
CA LEU A 179 -7.65 3.55 10.94
C LEU A 179 -6.34 2.88 11.38
N LEU A 180 -5.22 3.21 10.74
CA LEU A 180 -3.89 2.78 11.15
C LEU A 180 -3.53 3.30 12.54
N ALA A 181 -3.82 4.59 12.83
CA ALA A 181 -3.61 5.19 14.14
C ALA A 181 -4.39 4.43 15.22
N LEU A 182 -5.68 4.25 15.04
CA LEU A 182 -6.54 3.54 16.00
C LEU A 182 -6.08 2.08 16.16
N GLY A 183 -5.78 1.39 15.03
CA GLY A 183 -5.32 0.02 15.04
C GLY A 183 -4.03 -0.16 15.83
N PHE A 184 -2.96 0.53 15.46
CA PHE A 184 -1.69 0.40 16.17
C PHE A 184 -1.70 1.07 17.54
N GLY A 185 -2.41 2.21 17.71
CA GLY A 185 -2.48 2.93 18.96
C GLY A 185 -3.15 2.14 20.10
N MET A 186 -4.19 1.34 19.80
CA MET A 186 -4.86 0.53 20.80
C MET A 186 -3.98 -0.61 21.35
N LEU A 187 -2.89 -0.98 20.66
CA LEU A 187 -1.94 -1.96 21.18
C LEU A 187 -1.32 -1.51 22.52
N TYR A 188 -1.25 -0.22 22.78
CA TYR A 188 -0.80 0.31 24.08
C TYR A 188 -1.56 -0.31 25.28
N PHE A 189 -2.86 -0.62 25.09
CA PHE A 189 -3.74 -1.19 26.12
C PHE A 189 -3.93 -2.71 25.95
N SER A 190 -3.17 -3.38 25.04
CA SER A 190 -3.47 -4.74 24.62
C SER A 190 -2.68 -5.75 25.43
N GLU A 191 -3.35 -6.42 26.38
CA GLU A 191 -2.81 -7.49 27.22
C GLU A 191 -3.36 -8.88 26.82
N ALA A 192 -4.33 -8.94 25.90
CA ALA A 192 -4.98 -10.18 25.50
C ALA A 192 -5.12 -10.28 23.97
N LEU A 193 -5.12 -11.52 23.45
CA LEU A 193 -5.14 -11.79 22.02
C LEU A 193 -6.34 -11.12 21.30
N TYR A 194 -7.50 -11.09 21.90
CA TYR A 194 -8.69 -10.47 21.26
C TYR A 194 -8.49 -8.98 20.96
N LEU A 195 -7.72 -8.25 21.78
CA LEU A 195 -7.38 -6.86 21.53
C LEU A 195 -6.42 -6.72 20.35
N PHE A 196 -5.45 -7.63 20.22
CA PHE A 196 -4.61 -7.69 19.02
C PHE A 196 -5.44 -7.98 17.76
N LEU A 197 -6.46 -8.84 17.84
CA LEU A 197 -7.33 -9.14 16.69
C LEU A 197 -8.22 -7.95 16.32
N ILE A 198 -8.74 -7.19 17.28
CA ILE A 198 -9.47 -5.93 17.01
C ILE A 198 -8.52 -4.90 16.39
N SER A 199 -7.32 -4.76 16.92
CA SER A 199 -6.25 -3.93 16.33
C SER A 199 -5.99 -4.33 14.88
N THR A 200 -5.84 -5.64 14.63
CA THR A 200 -5.63 -6.19 13.28
C THR A 200 -6.76 -5.83 12.33
N PHE A 201 -8.00 -5.95 12.75
CA PHE A 201 -9.15 -5.51 11.96
C PHE A 201 -9.02 -4.04 11.56
N LEU A 202 -8.74 -3.14 12.51
CA LEU A 202 -8.66 -1.70 12.24
C LEU A 202 -7.53 -1.35 11.29
N TRP A 203 -6.29 -1.81 11.57
CA TRP A 203 -5.17 -1.46 10.70
C TRP A 203 -5.25 -2.15 9.33
N THR A 204 -5.88 -3.34 9.23
CA THR A 204 -6.14 -3.98 7.92
C THR A 204 -7.11 -3.17 7.07
N MET A 205 -8.19 -2.62 7.67
CA MET A 205 -9.08 -1.70 6.92
C MET A 205 -8.31 -0.47 6.42
N GLY A 206 -7.42 0.08 7.26
CA GLY A 206 -6.52 1.17 6.88
C GLY A 206 -5.55 0.77 5.76
N GLU A 207 -4.95 -0.40 5.83
CA GLU A 207 -4.07 -0.99 4.82
C GLU A 207 -4.74 -1.05 3.44
N ILE A 208 -5.93 -1.63 3.37
CA ILE A 208 -6.69 -1.77 2.12
C ILE A 208 -6.93 -0.38 1.50
N LEU A 209 -7.43 0.57 2.29
CA LEU A 209 -7.69 1.93 1.82
C LEU A 209 -6.41 2.63 1.34
N PHE A 210 -5.33 2.53 2.09
CA PHE A 210 -4.05 3.15 1.76
C PHE A 210 -3.48 2.58 0.46
N THR A 211 -3.39 1.27 0.35
CA THR A 211 -2.72 0.59 -0.77
C THR A 211 -3.43 0.84 -2.10
N VAL A 212 -4.76 0.63 -2.13
CA VAL A 212 -5.55 0.81 -3.35
C VAL A 212 -5.57 2.29 -3.77
N ASN A 213 -5.84 3.20 -2.83
CA ASN A 213 -5.98 4.61 -3.16
C ASN A 213 -4.65 5.32 -3.45
N THR A 214 -3.52 4.85 -2.89
CA THR A 214 -2.17 5.31 -3.27
C THR A 214 -1.91 5.03 -4.74
N SER A 215 -2.18 3.80 -5.20
CA SER A 215 -2.01 3.42 -6.60
C SER A 215 -2.89 4.25 -7.54
N VAL A 216 -4.15 4.45 -7.16
CA VAL A 216 -5.10 5.30 -7.91
C VAL A 216 -4.64 6.76 -7.95
N PHE A 217 -4.21 7.31 -6.81
CA PHE A 217 -3.75 8.71 -6.75
C PHE A 217 -2.52 8.95 -7.63
N VAL A 218 -1.51 8.07 -7.53
CA VAL A 218 -0.29 8.16 -8.35
C VAL A 218 -0.65 8.04 -9.84
N ALA A 219 -1.50 7.08 -10.19
CA ALA A 219 -1.94 6.89 -11.57
C ALA A 219 -2.62 8.12 -12.15
N ASN A 220 -3.55 8.73 -11.40
CA ASN A 220 -4.31 9.91 -11.82
C ASN A 220 -3.48 11.20 -11.88
N ASN A 221 -2.28 11.21 -11.27
CA ASN A 221 -1.39 12.37 -11.25
C ASN A 221 -0.07 12.14 -11.99
N SER A 222 0.07 11.04 -12.73
CA SER A 222 1.26 10.70 -13.51
C SER A 222 1.04 10.94 -14.99
N PRO A 223 1.93 11.70 -15.69
CA PRO A 223 1.84 11.86 -17.13
C PRO A 223 1.92 10.52 -17.85
N ILE A 224 1.14 10.36 -18.93
CA ILE A 224 1.09 9.13 -19.73
C ILE A 224 2.48 8.70 -20.22
N SER A 225 3.35 9.66 -20.57
CA SER A 225 4.72 9.42 -21.02
C SER A 225 5.69 8.98 -19.92
N HIS A 226 5.30 9.12 -18.63
CA HIS A 226 6.22 8.88 -17.49
C HIS A 226 5.62 7.94 -16.42
N ARG A 227 4.50 7.28 -16.68
CA ARG A 227 3.78 6.44 -15.71
C ARG A 227 4.66 5.41 -15.01
N ALA A 228 5.43 4.61 -15.77
CA ALA A 228 6.33 3.61 -15.20
C ALA A 228 7.39 4.24 -14.29
N ARG A 229 7.98 5.37 -14.72
CA ARG A 229 9.03 6.07 -13.96
C ARG A 229 8.47 6.69 -12.68
N PHE A 230 7.28 7.28 -12.71
CA PHE A 230 6.61 7.83 -11.52
C PHE A 230 6.26 6.73 -10.54
N ASN A 231 5.69 5.60 -10.99
CA ASN A 231 5.43 4.45 -10.15
C ASN A 231 6.70 3.91 -9.49
N SER A 232 7.84 3.88 -10.24
CA SER A 232 9.13 3.47 -9.67
C SER A 232 9.61 4.41 -8.57
N VAL A 233 9.51 5.72 -8.76
CA VAL A 233 9.91 6.72 -7.74
C VAL A 233 9.05 6.58 -6.51
N VAL A 234 7.72 6.53 -6.66
CA VAL A 234 6.79 6.38 -5.52
C VAL A 234 7.07 5.07 -4.78
N PHE A 235 7.22 3.97 -5.50
CA PHE A 235 7.54 2.67 -4.89
C PHE A 235 8.85 2.72 -4.10
N PHE A 236 9.93 3.21 -4.69
CA PHE A 236 11.23 3.30 -4.03
C PHE A 236 11.20 4.16 -2.76
N VAL A 237 10.55 5.33 -2.84
CA VAL A 237 10.43 6.24 -1.70
C VAL A 237 9.53 5.65 -0.61
N SER A 238 8.43 5.00 -0.96
CA SER A 238 7.59 4.30 0.03
C SER A 238 8.36 3.18 0.72
N GLN A 239 9.15 2.40 -0.01
CA GLN A 239 9.99 1.34 0.56
C GLN A 239 11.08 1.89 1.50
N SER A 240 11.53 3.13 1.31
CA SER A 240 12.47 3.77 2.27
C SER A 240 11.84 3.95 3.65
N GLY A 241 10.55 4.32 3.72
CA GLY A 241 9.81 4.40 4.98
C GLY A 241 9.72 3.05 5.70
N PHE A 242 9.46 1.99 4.93
CA PHE A 242 9.43 0.63 5.47
C PHE A 242 10.80 0.18 6.00
N ALA A 243 11.88 0.52 5.31
CA ALA A 243 13.24 0.21 5.75
C ALA A 243 13.71 1.04 6.95
N LEU A 244 13.26 2.30 7.06
CA LEU A 244 13.60 3.19 8.19
C LEU A 244 12.86 2.81 9.48
N ALA A 245 11.68 2.21 9.37
CA ALA A 245 10.86 1.88 10.53
C ALA A 245 11.58 1.03 11.59
N PRO A 246 12.25 -0.10 11.27
CA PRO A 246 12.98 -0.88 12.27
C PRO A 246 14.11 -0.09 12.94
N LEU A 247 14.81 0.77 12.20
CA LEU A 247 15.91 1.56 12.73
C LEU A 247 15.42 2.57 13.77
N ILE A 248 14.36 3.32 13.45
CA ILE A 248 13.80 4.35 14.33
C ILE A 248 13.05 3.70 15.49
N THR A 249 12.16 2.75 15.20
CA THR A 249 11.35 2.07 16.22
C THR A 249 12.22 1.22 17.14
N GLY A 250 13.26 0.56 16.61
CA GLY A 250 14.20 -0.21 17.42
C GLY A 250 14.93 0.66 18.47
N GLN A 251 15.38 1.84 18.09
CA GLN A 251 15.98 2.80 19.03
C GLN A 251 14.98 3.31 20.06
N LEU A 252 13.72 3.56 19.66
CA LEU A 252 12.66 3.93 20.59
C LEU A 252 12.36 2.82 21.58
N ILE A 253 12.29 1.57 21.13
CA ILE A 253 12.08 0.40 22.03
C ILE A 253 13.17 0.34 23.08
N VAL A 254 14.44 0.51 22.71
CA VAL A 254 15.56 0.52 23.66
C VAL A 254 15.45 1.69 24.65
N SER A 255 14.99 2.86 24.20
CA SER A 255 14.98 4.08 25.03
C SER A 255 13.79 4.17 25.97
N ILE A 256 12.59 3.77 25.52
CA ILE A 256 11.32 3.99 26.25
C ILE A 256 10.50 2.71 26.47
N GLY A 257 10.95 1.57 25.95
CA GLY A 257 10.28 0.28 26.04
C GLY A 257 9.24 0.06 24.92
N ILE A 258 8.96 -1.22 24.63
CA ILE A 258 8.09 -1.66 23.53
C ILE A 258 6.63 -1.18 23.67
N VAL A 259 6.12 -1.07 24.89
CA VAL A 259 4.75 -0.60 25.14
C VAL A 259 4.58 0.87 24.73
N ASN A 260 5.56 1.71 25.05
CA ASN A 260 5.48 3.16 24.88
C ASN A 260 5.70 3.63 23.43
N ILE A 261 6.02 2.75 22.50
CA ILE A 261 6.08 3.12 21.07
C ILE A 261 4.68 3.35 20.47
N TRP A 262 3.64 2.65 20.95
CA TRP A 262 2.31 2.68 20.35
C TRP A 262 1.63 4.06 20.38
N PRO A 263 1.69 4.82 21.48
CA PRO A 263 1.23 6.21 21.47
C PRO A 263 1.98 7.09 20.47
N ILE A 264 3.28 6.87 20.26
CA ILE A 264 4.08 7.61 19.28
C ILE A 264 3.63 7.25 17.86
N ILE A 265 3.46 5.96 17.57
CA ILE A 265 2.95 5.48 16.27
C ILE A 265 1.54 6.03 16.01
N PHE A 266 0.66 6.07 17.04
CA PHE A 266 -0.66 6.69 16.95
C PHE A 266 -0.56 8.15 16.52
N LEU A 267 0.22 8.96 17.25
CA LEU A 267 0.39 10.40 16.96
C LEU A 267 0.99 10.63 15.57
N LEU A 268 1.97 9.82 15.17
CA LEU A 268 2.60 9.90 13.86
C LEU A 268 1.59 9.62 12.73
N ALA A 269 0.74 8.60 12.90
CA ALA A 269 -0.29 8.25 11.93
C ALA A 269 -1.40 9.32 11.86
N VAL A 270 -1.83 9.87 13.00
CA VAL A 270 -2.78 10.99 13.05
C VAL A 270 -2.19 12.22 12.35
N ALA A 271 -0.96 12.58 12.65
CA ALA A 271 -0.28 13.72 12.00
C ALA A 271 -0.21 13.52 10.48
N ALA A 272 0.21 12.34 10.01
CA ALA A 272 0.24 12.01 8.58
C ALA A 272 -1.14 12.12 7.93
N SER A 273 -2.20 11.64 8.62
CA SER A 273 -3.58 11.75 8.15
C SER A 273 -4.04 13.20 8.00
N LEU A 274 -3.77 14.05 9.00
CA LEU A 274 -4.12 15.47 8.96
C LEU A 274 -3.36 16.21 7.86
N ILE A 275 -2.08 15.93 7.68
CA ILE A 275 -1.26 16.52 6.60
C ILE A 275 -1.81 16.08 5.23
N MET A 276 -2.21 14.81 5.07
CA MET A 276 -2.82 14.30 3.84
C MET A 276 -4.15 14.99 3.54
N LEU A 277 -4.98 15.24 4.56
CA LEU A 277 -6.23 16.01 4.42
C LEU A 277 -5.96 17.48 4.05
N GLY A 278 -4.91 18.06 4.62
CA GLY A 278 -4.41 19.39 4.23
C GLY A 278 -3.98 19.43 2.76
N LEU A 279 -3.27 18.39 2.31
CA LEU A 279 -2.86 18.26 0.91
C LEU A 279 -4.07 18.17 -0.04
N TYR A 280 -5.11 17.44 0.34
CA TYR A 280 -6.37 17.42 -0.41
C TYR A 280 -6.99 18.82 -0.52
N SER A 281 -7.04 19.56 0.58
CA SER A 281 -7.58 20.92 0.59
C SER A 281 -6.76 21.88 -0.27
N PHE A 282 -5.44 21.73 -0.28
CA PHE A 282 -4.53 22.47 -1.15
C PHE A 282 -4.78 22.14 -2.63
N GLN A 283 -4.83 20.84 -2.99
CA GLN A 283 -5.12 20.38 -4.35
C GLN A 283 -6.43 20.96 -4.87
N LYS A 284 -7.50 20.93 -4.05
CA LYS A 284 -8.80 21.50 -4.41
C LYS A 284 -8.73 23.00 -4.72
N LYS A 285 -7.97 23.78 -3.90
CA LYS A 285 -7.79 25.22 -4.15
C LYS A 285 -7.04 25.51 -5.45
N VAL A 286 -6.01 24.71 -5.76
CA VAL A 286 -5.22 24.86 -6.99
C VAL A 286 -6.10 24.55 -8.21
N SER A 287 -6.86 23.46 -8.20
CA SER A 287 -7.78 23.10 -9.30
C SER A 287 -8.85 24.18 -9.56
N LEU A 288 -9.42 24.76 -8.49
CA LEU A 288 -10.41 25.83 -8.61
C LEU A 288 -9.81 27.11 -9.24
N LYS A 289 -8.54 27.45 -8.94
CA LYS A 289 -7.87 28.59 -9.53
C LYS A 289 -7.53 28.39 -11.02
N GLN A 290 -7.36 27.14 -11.45
CA GLN A 290 -7.05 26.78 -12.84
C GLN A 290 -8.30 26.51 -13.69
N GLY A 291 -9.52 26.66 -13.13
CA GLY A 291 -10.77 26.41 -13.85
C GLY A 291 -11.05 24.93 -14.17
N ILE A 292 -10.22 24.03 -13.65
CA ILE A 292 -10.35 22.59 -13.85
C ILE A 292 -11.41 22.07 -12.85
N LYS A 293 -12.55 21.59 -13.38
CA LYS A 293 -13.65 21.01 -12.58
C LYS A 293 -13.40 19.57 -12.20
#